data_f318a9d22af682563b41ee867f38840d
#
_entry.id   f318a9d22af682563b41ee867f38840d
#
_cell.length_a   1.000
_cell.length_b   1.000
_cell.length_c   1.000
_cell.angle_alpha   90.00
_cell.angle_beta   90.00
_cell.angle_gamma   90.00
#
_symmetry.space_group_name_H-M   'P 1'
#
loop_
_entity.id
_entity.type
_entity.pdbx_description
1 polymer ?
#
loop_
_entity_poly.entity_id
_entity_poly.type
_entity_poly.pdbx_seq_one_letter_code
_entity_poly.pdbx_strand_id
1 'polypeptide(L)'
;MNIILKCPVDSATAPALSRKRPLVLAPFLGQTVLEHALTSLAAEGVKHVCIEASDRVEEIRNVVGRGEAWGIKIEFSRAAGTQADFSPARIITLDRLPQLPQQPLWRSYRDWYAAQQALIPALARQRVGMREAAPGVFVSLRSQVAGDARLLGPCWVGANVFVGPRATVGPGTIIEDGSYIDGGAEVTGSVVGPQTYVGAFTELRDSFAWGNELLHLDTGSLTEVADRFLLGELQRQAGLAGGLRDAVRFLRKKAPVKSAETNSRQIAAPRTRLEPLLGN
;
A
#
# COMPACT_ATOMS: atom_id res chain seq x y z
N MET A 1 -1.90 29.25 -16.20
CA MET A 1 -0.78 28.56 -16.88
C MET A 1 -1.29 27.22 -17.38
N ASN A 2 -1.07 26.89 -18.66
CA ASN A 2 -1.50 25.66 -19.27
C ASN A 2 -0.31 24.66 -19.26
N ILE A 3 -0.57 23.40 -18.96
CA ILE A 3 0.45 22.35 -18.92
C ILE A 3 0.02 21.19 -19.80
N ILE A 4 0.96 20.65 -20.56
CA ILE A 4 0.83 19.36 -21.21
C ILE A 4 1.62 18.34 -20.40
N LEU A 5 0.91 17.36 -19.84
CA LEU A 5 1.50 16.29 -19.03
C LEU A 5 1.59 15.03 -19.90
N LYS A 6 2.82 14.68 -20.30
CA LYS A 6 3.10 13.50 -21.11
C LYS A 6 3.28 12.27 -20.25
N CYS A 7 2.45 11.25 -20.46
CA CYS A 7 2.57 9.96 -19.80
C CYS A 7 3.63 9.08 -20.51
N PRO A 8 4.43 8.30 -19.77
CA PRO A 8 5.33 7.31 -20.36
C PRO A 8 4.54 6.19 -21.04
N VAL A 9 5.16 5.53 -22.01
CA VAL A 9 4.59 4.35 -22.67
C VAL A 9 4.78 3.14 -21.76
N ASP A 10 3.69 2.48 -21.41
CA ASP A 10 3.65 1.39 -20.42
C ASP A 10 4.59 0.23 -20.76
N SER A 11 4.48 -0.31 -21.97
CA SER A 11 5.21 -1.50 -22.41
C SER A 11 6.71 -1.29 -22.61
N ALA A 12 7.12 -0.05 -22.88
CA ALA A 12 8.51 0.27 -23.18
C ALA A 12 9.34 0.62 -21.94
N THR A 13 8.66 1.04 -20.86
CA THR A 13 9.35 1.69 -19.74
C THR A 13 9.49 0.78 -18.51
N ALA A 14 8.38 0.25 -17.98
CA ALA A 14 8.39 -0.64 -16.82
C ALA A 14 7.24 -1.65 -16.92
N PRO A 15 7.35 -2.65 -17.81
CA PRO A 15 6.24 -3.53 -18.17
C PRO A 15 5.64 -4.31 -16.99
N ALA A 16 6.45 -4.70 -15.99
CA ALA A 16 5.94 -5.40 -14.83
C ALA A 16 5.06 -4.53 -13.93
N LEU A 17 5.40 -3.24 -13.76
CA LEU A 17 4.57 -2.31 -12.98
C LEU A 17 3.28 -1.95 -13.70
N SER A 18 3.29 -1.97 -15.04
CA SER A 18 2.13 -1.60 -15.86
C SER A 18 1.18 -2.75 -16.16
N ARG A 19 1.45 -3.97 -15.69
CA ARG A 19 0.60 -5.14 -15.97
C ARG A 19 -0.85 -4.94 -15.54
N LYS A 20 -1.05 -4.55 -14.29
CA LYS A 20 -2.39 -4.41 -13.71
C LYS A 20 -3.06 -3.09 -14.09
N ARG A 21 -2.28 -2.01 -14.17
CA ARG A 21 -2.79 -0.65 -14.45
C ARG A 21 -1.78 0.14 -15.31
N PRO A 22 -2.22 1.21 -15.99
CA PRO A 22 -1.29 2.17 -16.61
C PRO A 22 -0.17 2.57 -15.66
N LEU A 23 1.05 2.69 -16.17
CA LEU A 23 2.24 2.98 -15.36
C LEU A 23 2.09 4.23 -14.49
N VAL A 24 1.43 5.27 -15.01
CA VAL A 24 1.15 6.50 -14.27
C VAL A 24 0.16 6.31 -13.11
N LEU A 25 -0.58 5.20 -13.10
CA LEU A 25 -1.47 4.78 -12.03
C LEU A 25 -0.81 3.75 -11.08
N ALA A 26 0.50 3.50 -11.21
CA ALA A 26 1.23 2.68 -10.24
C ALA A 26 1.07 3.25 -8.83
N PRO A 27 0.88 2.38 -7.82
CA PRO A 27 0.71 2.82 -6.43
C PRO A 27 1.96 3.53 -5.93
N PHE A 28 1.77 4.61 -5.18
CA PHE A 28 2.85 5.44 -4.70
C PHE A 28 2.46 6.14 -3.39
N LEU A 29 2.77 5.54 -2.25
CA LEU A 29 2.51 6.09 -0.91
C LEU A 29 1.03 6.50 -0.70
N GLY A 30 0.12 5.57 -1.04
CA GLY A 30 -1.33 5.69 -0.85
C GLY A 30 -2.06 6.54 -1.89
N GLN A 31 -1.39 6.93 -2.96
CA GLN A 31 -1.94 7.57 -4.16
C GLN A 31 -1.32 6.92 -5.40
N THR A 32 -1.66 7.42 -6.57
CA THR A 32 -0.96 7.07 -7.81
C THR A 32 0.10 8.11 -8.15
N VAL A 33 1.07 7.77 -9.00
CA VAL A 33 2.08 8.71 -9.48
C VAL A 33 1.44 9.93 -10.13
N LEU A 34 0.38 9.73 -10.91
CA LEU A 34 -0.35 10.81 -11.58
C LEU A 34 -1.04 11.74 -10.58
N GLU A 35 -1.67 11.18 -9.54
CA GLU A 35 -2.32 11.99 -8.48
C GLU A 35 -1.31 12.86 -7.73
N HIS A 36 -0.11 12.33 -7.44
CA HIS A 36 0.98 13.14 -6.86
C HIS A 36 1.39 14.28 -7.78
N ALA A 37 1.54 14.03 -9.08
CA ALA A 37 1.88 15.07 -10.04
C ALA A 37 0.79 16.16 -10.11
N LEU A 38 -0.48 15.77 -10.19
CA LEU A 38 -1.61 16.70 -10.21
C LEU A 38 -1.71 17.51 -8.92
N THR A 39 -1.48 16.89 -7.77
CA THR A 39 -1.45 17.59 -6.47
C THR A 39 -0.35 18.66 -6.44
N SER A 40 0.83 18.34 -6.95
CA SER A 40 1.93 19.30 -7.04
C SER A 40 1.59 20.47 -7.97
N LEU A 41 1.04 20.18 -9.14
CA LEU A 41 0.64 21.20 -10.11
C LEU A 41 -0.49 22.10 -9.57
N ALA A 42 -1.42 21.53 -8.81
CA ALA A 42 -2.46 22.30 -8.13
C ALA A 42 -1.84 23.28 -7.12
N ALA A 43 -0.86 22.85 -6.35
CA ALA A 43 -0.13 23.67 -5.39
C ALA A 43 0.66 24.80 -6.08
N GLU A 44 1.14 24.59 -7.30
CA GLU A 44 1.77 25.61 -8.15
C GLU A 44 0.73 26.60 -8.76
N GLY A 45 -0.57 26.42 -8.50
CA GLY A 45 -1.63 27.28 -9.02
C GLY A 45 -2.02 26.99 -10.47
N VAL A 46 -1.66 25.83 -11.02
CA VAL A 46 -2.05 25.40 -12.36
C VAL A 46 -3.57 25.20 -12.41
N LYS A 47 -4.22 25.69 -13.46
CA LYS A 47 -5.69 25.57 -13.63
C LYS A 47 -6.11 24.67 -14.78
N HIS A 48 -5.20 24.43 -15.73
CA HIS A 48 -5.48 23.60 -16.91
C HIS A 48 -4.34 22.64 -17.15
N VAL A 49 -4.67 21.35 -17.30
CA VAL A 49 -3.74 20.27 -17.64
C VAL A 49 -4.31 19.46 -18.81
N CYS A 50 -3.53 19.30 -19.86
CA CYS A 50 -3.81 18.36 -20.92
C CYS A 50 -2.96 17.10 -20.67
N ILE A 51 -3.60 15.96 -20.44
CA ILE A 51 -2.92 14.67 -20.28
C ILE A 51 -2.78 14.04 -21.65
N GLU A 52 -1.53 13.83 -22.07
CA GLU A 52 -1.16 13.14 -23.30
C GLU A 52 -0.75 11.70 -22.96
N ALA A 53 -1.61 10.73 -23.27
CA ALA A 53 -1.38 9.32 -23.01
C ALA A 53 -1.72 8.47 -24.23
N SER A 54 -0.89 7.46 -24.52
CA SER A 54 -1.10 6.51 -25.63
C SER A 54 -1.82 5.24 -25.17
N ASP A 55 -1.58 4.81 -23.94
CA ASP A 55 -2.03 3.52 -23.43
C ASP A 55 -3.17 3.70 -22.43
N ARG A 56 -4.19 2.84 -22.51
CA ARG A 56 -5.29 2.70 -21.52
C ARG A 56 -5.87 4.02 -21.00
N VAL A 57 -6.10 4.97 -21.88
CA VAL A 57 -6.53 6.36 -21.58
C VAL A 57 -7.81 6.38 -20.74
N GLU A 58 -8.75 5.46 -20.99
CA GLU A 58 -10.00 5.40 -20.25
C GLU A 58 -9.81 5.01 -18.77
N GLU A 59 -8.83 4.14 -18.47
CA GLU A 59 -8.49 3.83 -17.08
C GLU A 59 -7.93 5.06 -16.35
N ILE A 60 -7.07 5.82 -17.03
CA ILE A 60 -6.52 7.07 -16.49
C ILE A 60 -7.66 8.07 -16.25
N ARG A 61 -8.54 8.24 -17.23
CA ARG A 61 -9.71 9.13 -17.14
C ARG A 61 -10.63 8.77 -15.96
N ASN A 62 -10.88 7.48 -15.75
CA ASN A 62 -11.72 7.02 -14.67
C ASN A 62 -11.14 7.33 -13.28
N VAL A 63 -9.81 7.41 -13.14
CA VAL A 63 -9.16 7.76 -11.88
C VAL A 63 -9.17 9.26 -11.63
N VAL A 64 -8.78 10.07 -12.61
CA VAL A 64 -8.62 11.52 -12.40
C VAL A 64 -9.86 12.35 -12.73
N GLY A 65 -10.85 11.76 -13.41
CA GLY A 65 -12.08 12.44 -13.81
C GLY A 65 -11.80 13.67 -14.67
N ARG A 66 -12.48 14.77 -14.34
CA ARG A 66 -12.28 16.09 -14.96
C ARG A 66 -11.36 17.00 -14.15
N GLY A 67 -10.78 16.48 -13.05
CA GLY A 67 -9.84 17.20 -12.19
C GLY A 67 -10.47 17.99 -11.05
N GLU A 68 -11.74 17.75 -10.74
CA GLU A 68 -12.46 18.46 -9.67
C GLU A 68 -11.76 18.34 -8.32
N ALA A 69 -11.15 17.17 -8.04
CA ALA A 69 -10.44 16.91 -6.79
C ALA A 69 -9.24 17.84 -6.55
N TRP A 70 -8.65 18.38 -7.61
CA TRP A 70 -7.51 19.30 -7.55
C TRP A 70 -7.86 20.75 -7.91
N GLY A 71 -9.10 21.04 -8.31
CA GLY A 71 -9.49 22.34 -8.83
C GLY A 71 -8.77 22.68 -10.16
N ILE A 72 -8.40 21.66 -10.92
CA ILE A 72 -7.74 21.72 -12.23
C ILE A 72 -8.73 21.23 -13.29
N LYS A 73 -8.82 21.92 -14.42
CA LYS A 73 -9.53 21.38 -15.59
C LYS A 73 -8.61 20.42 -16.32
N ILE A 74 -9.01 19.14 -16.41
CA ILE A 74 -8.23 18.10 -17.09
C ILE A 74 -8.87 17.81 -18.46
N GLU A 75 -8.05 17.83 -19.49
CA GLU A 75 -8.39 17.40 -20.85
C GLU A 75 -7.45 16.28 -21.29
N PHE A 76 -7.89 15.44 -22.21
CA PHE A 76 -7.10 14.32 -22.73
C PHE A 76 -6.83 14.51 -24.21
N SER A 77 -5.57 14.37 -24.58
CA SER A 77 -5.13 14.28 -25.98
C SER A 77 -4.50 12.91 -26.24
N ARG A 78 -4.76 12.35 -27.44
CA ARG A 78 -4.00 11.19 -27.90
C ARG A 78 -2.63 11.66 -28.40
N ALA A 79 -1.58 10.94 -28.00
CA ALA A 79 -0.24 11.17 -28.51
C ALA A 79 -0.24 11.12 -30.05
N ALA A 80 0.14 12.22 -30.70
CA ALA A 80 0.20 12.49 -32.13
C ALA A 80 -1.08 13.15 -32.72
N GLY A 81 -1.14 14.47 -32.72
CA GLY A 81 -1.74 15.25 -33.81
C GLY A 81 -2.96 16.10 -33.53
N THR A 82 -3.56 16.08 -32.37
CA THR A 82 -4.55 17.10 -32.03
C THR A 82 -3.86 18.17 -31.19
N GLN A 83 -3.35 19.23 -31.80
CA GLN A 83 -3.02 20.46 -31.11
C GLN A 83 -4.33 20.95 -30.47
N ALA A 84 -4.52 20.65 -29.19
CA ALA A 84 -5.34 21.52 -28.39
C ALA A 84 -4.71 22.92 -28.49
N ASP A 85 -5.51 23.97 -28.70
CA ASP A 85 -5.05 25.37 -28.77
C ASP A 85 -4.45 25.85 -27.43
N PHE A 86 -3.47 25.11 -26.91
CA PHE A 86 -2.75 25.41 -25.69
C PHE A 86 -1.45 26.17 -26.03
N SER A 87 -1.55 27.41 -26.34
CA SER A 87 -0.36 28.26 -26.55
C SER A 87 -0.35 29.39 -25.51
N PRO A 88 0.75 29.61 -24.80
CA PRO A 88 1.94 28.78 -24.64
C PRO A 88 1.79 27.74 -23.49
N ALA A 89 2.10 26.48 -23.75
CA ALA A 89 2.02 25.41 -22.77
C ALA A 89 3.42 24.96 -22.30
N ARG A 90 3.58 24.78 -21.00
CA ARG A 90 4.73 24.07 -20.42
C ARG A 90 4.50 22.57 -20.59
N ILE A 91 5.46 21.86 -21.18
CA ILE A 91 5.41 20.40 -21.32
C ILE A 91 6.17 19.77 -20.14
N ILE A 92 5.54 18.82 -19.47
CA ILE A 92 6.12 18.03 -18.39
C ILE A 92 5.97 16.56 -18.77
N THR A 93 7.08 15.82 -18.80
CA THR A 93 7.06 14.37 -18.96
C THR A 93 7.03 13.72 -17.59
N LEU A 94 6.13 12.74 -17.39
CA LEU A 94 5.96 12.05 -16.12
C LEU A 94 7.00 10.92 -15.95
N ASP A 95 8.23 11.18 -16.31
CA ASP A 95 9.41 10.37 -16.00
C ASP A 95 10.01 10.70 -14.63
N ARG A 96 9.56 11.80 -14.02
CA ARG A 96 9.94 12.31 -12.68
C ARG A 96 8.75 12.95 -12.02
N LEU A 97 8.76 12.98 -10.69
CA LEU A 97 7.78 13.80 -9.96
C LEU A 97 8.26 15.24 -9.82
N PRO A 98 7.37 16.24 -9.84
CA PRO A 98 7.75 17.63 -9.60
C PRO A 98 8.48 17.84 -8.26
N GLN A 99 8.13 17.03 -7.24
CA GLN A 99 8.76 17.05 -5.91
C GLN A 99 10.17 16.42 -5.91
N LEU A 100 10.50 15.62 -6.93
CA LEU A 100 11.80 14.93 -7.08
C LEU A 100 12.36 15.12 -8.49
N PRO A 101 12.69 16.37 -8.90
CA PRO A 101 13.07 16.68 -10.28
C PRO A 101 14.38 16.01 -10.72
N GLN A 102 15.22 15.62 -9.77
CA GLN A 102 16.49 14.96 -10.07
C GLN A 102 16.40 13.43 -10.12
N GLN A 103 15.31 12.84 -9.62
CA GLN A 103 15.19 11.40 -9.52
C GLN A 103 14.24 10.83 -10.59
N PRO A 104 14.77 10.00 -11.52
CA PRO A 104 13.92 9.31 -12.48
C PRO A 104 13.03 8.26 -11.76
N LEU A 105 11.82 8.03 -12.30
CA LEU A 105 10.89 7.04 -11.73
C LEU A 105 11.03 5.67 -12.40
N TRP A 106 11.37 5.64 -13.69
CA TRP A 106 11.10 4.46 -14.52
C TRP A 106 12.34 3.86 -15.20
N ARG A 107 13.54 4.28 -14.86
CA ARG A 107 14.78 3.72 -15.44
C ARG A 107 15.02 2.28 -14.96
N SER A 108 14.57 2.00 -13.73
CA SER A 108 14.57 0.67 -13.12
C SER A 108 13.44 0.57 -12.09
N TYR A 109 13.08 -0.64 -11.69
CA TYR A 109 12.12 -0.84 -10.59
C TYR A 109 12.68 -0.32 -9.26
N ARG A 110 14.00 -0.36 -9.11
CA ARG A 110 14.70 0.20 -7.94
C ARG A 110 14.61 1.73 -7.88
N ASP A 111 14.62 2.43 -9.03
CA ASP A 111 14.41 3.88 -9.07
C ASP A 111 13.01 4.27 -8.60
N TRP A 112 11.98 3.54 -9.05
CA TRP A 112 10.61 3.73 -8.58
C TRP A 112 10.47 3.51 -7.07
N TYR A 113 11.10 2.45 -6.55
CA TYR A 113 11.16 2.20 -5.12
C TYR A 113 11.92 3.30 -4.36
N ALA A 114 13.09 3.70 -4.84
CA ALA A 114 13.91 4.73 -4.21
C ALA A 114 13.21 6.10 -4.19
N ALA A 115 12.46 6.44 -5.23
CA ALA A 115 11.66 7.67 -5.27
C ALA A 115 10.59 7.68 -4.16
N GLN A 116 9.94 6.54 -3.90
CA GLN A 116 9.00 6.42 -2.79
C GLN A 116 9.69 6.61 -1.44
N GLN A 117 10.82 5.93 -1.21
CA GLN A 117 11.59 6.06 0.04
C GLN A 117 12.00 7.51 0.31
N ALA A 118 12.44 8.24 -0.73
CA ALA A 118 12.85 9.63 -0.61
C ALA A 118 11.69 10.57 -0.21
N LEU A 119 10.45 10.24 -0.61
CA LEU A 119 9.28 11.07 -0.35
C LEU A 119 8.54 10.73 0.96
N ILE A 120 8.81 9.59 1.60
CA ILE A 120 8.14 9.18 2.84
C ILE A 120 8.10 10.31 3.89
N PRO A 121 9.23 10.96 4.29
CA PRO A 121 9.19 11.95 5.36
C PRO A 121 8.40 13.21 5.00
N ALA A 122 8.45 13.63 3.73
CA ALA A 122 7.75 14.83 3.26
C ALA A 122 6.24 14.58 3.18
N LEU A 123 5.83 13.49 2.55
CA LEU A 123 4.42 13.14 2.36
C LEU A 123 3.74 12.74 3.68
N ALA A 124 4.45 12.06 4.57
CA ALA A 124 3.91 11.69 5.87
C ALA A 124 3.49 12.90 6.71
N ARG A 125 4.26 13.99 6.66
CA ARG A 125 3.94 15.24 7.35
C ARG A 125 2.75 15.99 6.74
N GLN A 126 2.50 15.82 5.46
CA GLN A 126 1.43 16.49 4.73
C GLN A 126 0.11 15.70 4.77
N ARG A 127 0.19 14.38 4.94
CA ARG A 127 -0.98 13.50 4.87
C ARG A 127 -1.76 13.49 6.17
N VAL A 128 -3.01 13.95 6.10
CA VAL A 128 -3.93 13.92 7.25
C VAL A 128 -4.15 12.48 7.73
N GLY A 129 -4.05 12.26 9.03
CA GLY A 129 -4.22 10.94 9.63
C GLY A 129 -2.99 10.02 9.55
N MET A 130 -1.82 10.56 9.20
CA MET A 130 -0.55 9.86 9.33
C MET A 130 0.15 10.31 10.62
N ARG A 131 0.75 9.38 11.35
CA ARG A 131 1.57 9.67 12.54
C ARG A 131 2.91 8.98 12.44
N GLU A 132 3.93 9.58 13.02
CA GLU A 132 5.22 8.93 13.25
C GLU A 132 5.13 8.15 14.57
N ALA A 133 5.13 6.82 14.47
CA ALA A 133 5.00 5.91 15.62
C ALA A 133 6.34 5.64 16.31
N ALA A 134 7.44 5.71 15.56
CA ALA A 134 8.84 5.64 16.00
C ALA A 134 9.70 6.37 14.96
N PRO A 135 10.97 6.67 15.22
CA PRO A 135 11.83 7.37 14.26
C PRO A 135 11.80 6.73 12.87
N GLY A 136 11.31 7.49 11.87
CA GLY A 136 11.16 7.04 10.50
C GLY A 136 10.07 6.00 10.24
N VAL A 137 9.20 5.70 11.22
CA VAL A 137 8.07 4.78 11.09
C VAL A 137 6.77 5.57 11.02
N PHE A 138 6.16 5.63 9.84
CA PHE A 138 4.93 6.36 9.61
C PHE A 138 3.75 5.41 9.44
N VAL A 139 2.72 5.60 10.27
CA VAL A 139 1.54 4.72 10.32
C VAL A 139 0.27 5.55 10.24
N SER A 140 -0.65 5.16 9.38
CA SER A 140 -1.98 5.76 9.31
C SER A 140 -2.79 5.45 10.56
N LEU A 141 -3.50 6.45 11.10
CA LEU A 141 -4.43 6.30 12.22
C LEU A 141 -5.59 5.33 11.94
N ARG A 142 -5.85 5.03 10.66
CA ARG A 142 -6.88 4.09 10.24
C ARG A 142 -6.39 2.64 10.14
N SER A 143 -5.14 2.38 10.48
CA SER A 143 -4.54 1.04 10.42
C SER A 143 -4.44 0.41 11.79
N GLN A 144 -4.41 -0.91 11.81
CA GLN A 144 -4.32 -1.72 13.02
C GLN A 144 -3.00 -2.49 13.00
N VAL A 145 -2.20 -2.26 14.02
CA VAL A 145 -0.92 -2.94 14.22
C VAL A 145 -0.99 -3.71 15.53
N ALA A 146 -0.71 -5.00 15.50
CA ALA A 146 -0.68 -5.84 16.69
C ALA A 146 0.41 -5.35 17.67
N GLY A 147 0.14 -5.45 18.97
CA GLY A 147 1.02 -4.88 20.00
C GLY A 147 2.41 -5.53 20.07
N ASP A 148 2.55 -6.76 19.56
CA ASP A 148 3.79 -7.53 19.47
C ASP A 148 4.40 -7.55 18.05
N ALA A 149 3.82 -6.80 17.10
CA ALA A 149 4.42 -6.57 15.80
C ALA A 149 5.58 -5.58 15.88
N ARG A 150 6.59 -5.78 15.04
CA ARG A 150 7.79 -4.96 14.99
C ARG A 150 7.80 -4.10 13.74
N LEU A 151 7.81 -2.78 13.90
CA LEU A 151 7.95 -1.84 12.80
C LEU A 151 9.34 -1.18 12.87
N LEU A 152 10.09 -1.26 11.78
CA LEU A 152 11.47 -0.77 11.69
C LEU A 152 11.57 0.31 10.60
N GLY A 153 12.09 1.49 10.98
CA GLY A 153 12.26 2.60 10.02
C GLY A 153 13.44 2.42 9.04
N PRO A 154 13.36 3.01 7.86
CA PRO A 154 12.22 3.73 7.30
C PRO A 154 11.07 2.79 6.93
N CYS A 155 9.84 3.19 7.28
CA CYS A 155 8.66 2.36 7.06
C CYS A 155 7.40 3.24 6.87
N TRP A 156 6.57 2.86 5.91
CA TRP A 156 5.27 3.46 5.65
C TRP A 156 4.16 2.42 5.75
N VAL A 157 3.17 2.67 6.58
CA VAL A 157 1.97 1.84 6.71
C VAL A 157 0.75 2.69 6.36
N GLY A 158 0.16 2.43 5.22
CA GLY A 158 -0.97 3.13 4.62
C GLY A 158 -2.27 2.99 5.40
N ALA A 159 -3.38 3.51 4.86
CA ALA A 159 -4.68 3.48 5.51
C ALA A 159 -5.35 2.10 5.42
N ASN A 160 -6.13 1.73 6.45
CA ASN A 160 -6.86 0.46 6.53
C ASN A 160 -5.96 -0.78 6.36
N VAL A 161 -4.70 -0.68 6.75
CA VAL A 161 -3.75 -1.80 6.79
C VAL A 161 -3.93 -2.55 8.11
N PHE A 162 -3.79 -3.87 8.05
CA PHE A 162 -3.66 -4.72 9.23
C PHE A 162 -2.26 -5.32 9.27
N VAL A 163 -1.59 -5.22 10.42
CA VAL A 163 -0.31 -5.89 10.68
C VAL A 163 -0.51 -6.85 11.86
N GLY A 164 -0.38 -8.12 11.57
CA GLY A 164 -0.66 -9.22 12.50
C GLY A 164 0.39 -9.39 13.60
N PRO A 165 0.09 -10.26 14.58
CA PRO A 165 0.97 -10.50 15.72
C PRO A 165 2.32 -11.09 15.27
N ARG A 166 3.40 -10.64 15.92
CA ARG A 166 4.78 -11.06 15.64
C ARG A 166 5.26 -10.79 14.21
N ALA A 167 4.50 -10.07 13.38
CA ALA A 167 4.97 -9.65 12.08
C ALA A 167 6.09 -8.61 12.21
N THR A 168 7.05 -8.65 11.29
CA THR A 168 8.14 -7.67 11.19
C THR A 168 8.01 -6.92 9.87
N VAL A 169 7.88 -5.59 9.93
CA VAL A 169 7.75 -4.71 8.76
C VAL A 169 8.85 -3.65 8.79
N GLY A 170 9.67 -3.62 7.77
CA GLY A 170 10.83 -2.73 7.67
C GLY A 170 12.16 -3.45 7.97
N PRO A 171 13.30 -2.73 7.81
CA PRO A 171 13.38 -1.38 7.26
C PRO A 171 13.12 -1.31 5.75
N GLY A 172 12.94 -0.09 5.24
CA GLY A 172 12.76 0.14 3.81
C GLY A 172 11.43 -0.37 3.26
N THR A 173 10.38 -0.48 4.08
CA THR A 173 9.13 -1.14 3.68
C THR A 173 7.99 -0.14 3.52
N ILE A 174 7.22 -0.33 2.45
CA ILE A 174 6.01 0.42 2.14
C ILE A 174 4.84 -0.56 2.07
N ILE A 175 3.84 -0.37 2.93
CA ILE A 175 2.59 -1.11 2.87
C ILE A 175 1.51 -0.14 2.41
N GLU A 176 0.98 -0.39 1.22
CA GLU A 176 -0.08 0.43 0.61
C GLU A 176 -1.45 0.18 1.23
N ASP A 177 -2.39 1.08 0.96
CA ASP A 177 -3.71 1.12 1.57
C ASP A 177 -4.49 -0.20 1.42
N GLY A 178 -5.15 -0.62 2.49
CA GLY A 178 -6.06 -1.77 2.51
C GLY A 178 -5.39 -3.14 2.50
N SER A 179 -4.07 -3.21 2.69
CA SER A 179 -3.32 -4.47 2.69
C SER A 179 -3.35 -5.17 4.04
N TYR A 180 -3.08 -6.46 4.04
CA TYR A 180 -3.10 -7.31 5.22
C TYR A 180 -1.79 -8.09 5.31
N ILE A 181 -1.04 -7.86 6.37
CA ILE A 181 0.20 -8.59 6.71
C ILE A 181 -0.16 -9.54 7.85
N ASP A 182 -0.08 -10.83 7.60
CA ASP A 182 -0.48 -11.84 8.59
C ASP A 182 0.60 -12.08 9.66
N GLY A 183 0.23 -12.87 10.67
CA GLY A 183 1.09 -13.11 11.83
C GLY A 183 2.42 -13.77 11.48
N GLY A 184 3.51 -13.25 12.06
CA GLY A 184 4.86 -13.78 11.83
C GLY A 184 5.42 -13.53 10.43
N ALA A 185 4.74 -12.79 9.56
CA ALA A 185 5.29 -12.40 8.26
C ALA A 185 6.45 -11.40 8.41
N GLU A 186 7.43 -11.48 7.53
CA GLU A 186 8.59 -10.58 7.49
C GLU A 186 8.64 -9.85 6.14
N VAL A 187 8.59 -8.52 6.17
CA VAL A 187 8.60 -7.68 4.96
C VAL A 187 9.70 -6.64 5.08
N THR A 188 10.74 -6.77 4.26
CA THR A 188 11.94 -5.91 4.31
C THR A 188 12.30 -5.41 2.91
N GLY A 189 12.68 -4.12 2.78
CA GLY A 189 13.12 -3.54 1.51
C GLY A 189 12.08 -3.61 0.40
N SER A 190 10.81 -3.78 0.74
CA SER A 190 9.76 -4.19 -0.18
C SER A 190 8.58 -3.23 -0.19
N VAL A 191 7.81 -3.28 -1.28
CA VAL A 191 6.53 -2.59 -1.40
C VAL A 191 5.42 -3.63 -1.46
N VAL A 192 4.44 -3.52 -0.59
CA VAL A 192 3.19 -4.29 -0.67
C VAL A 192 2.13 -3.39 -1.27
N GLY A 193 1.69 -3.71 -2.48
CA GLY A 193 0.70 -2.95 -3.23
C GLY A 193 -0.68 -2.96 -2.57
N PRO A 194 -1.58 -2.07 -3.01
CA PRO A 194 -2.88 -1.91 -2.37
C PRO A 194 -3.70 -3.19 -2.42
N GLN A 195 -4.50 -3.43 -1.37
CA GLN A 195 -5.41 -4.58 -1.27
C GLN A 195 -4.69 -5.94 -1.41
N THR A 196 -3.45 -6.04 -0.95
CA THR A 196 -2.64 -7.26 -1.03
C THR A 196 -2.60 -7.96 0.33
N TYR A 197 -2.80 -9.27 0.31
CA TYR A 197 -2.62 -10.16 1.45
C TYR A 197 -1.21 -10.78 1.40
N VAL A 198 -0.50 -10.66 2.51
CA VAL A 198 0.77 -11.37 2.75
C VAL A 198 0.52 -12.38 3.86
N GLY A 199 0.70 -13.64 3.56
CA GLY A 199 0.37 -14.77 4.42
C GLY A 199 1.25 -14.89 5.66
N ALA A 200 0.77 -15.69 6.62
CA ALA A 200 1.50 -15.94 7.86
C ALA A 200 2.87 -16.59 7.56
N PHE A 201 3.91 -16.12 8.27
CA PHE A 201 5.29 -16.60 8.14
C PHE A 201 5.88 -16.46 6.72
N THR A 202 5.25 -15.65 5.86
CA THR A 202 5.80 -15.33 4.53
C THR A 202 6.91 -14.30 4.66
N GLU A 203 8.01 -14.53 3.96
CA GLU A 203 9.13 -13.61 3.89
C GLU A 203 9.15 -12.91 2.52
N LEU A 204 9.11 -11.56 2.53
CA LEU A 204 9.27 -10.72 1.35
C LEU A 204 10.51 -9.84 1.50
N ARG A 205 11.44 -9.94 0.54
CA ARG A 205 12.64 -9.11 0.50
C ARG A 205 12.83 -8.50 -0.87
N ASP A 206 13.21 -7.21 -0.88
CA ASP A 206 13.59 -6.47 -2.09
C ASP A 206 12.62 -6.67 -3.26
N SER A 207 11.32 -6.65 -2.95
CA SER A 207 10.27 -7.05 -3.88
C SER A 207 9.09 -6.09 -3.87
N PHE A 208 8.34 -6.07 -4.98
CA PHE A 208 7.02 -5.47 -5.05
C PHE A 208 5.97 -6.59 -5.18
N ALA A 209 5.16 -6.74 -4.14
CA ALA A 209 4.06 -7.68 -4.11
C ALA A 209 2.74 -6.96 -4.37
N TRP A 210 1.96 -7.38 -5.39
CA TRP A 210 0.66 -6.79 -5.68
C TRP A 210 -0.37 -7.86 -6.07
N GLY A 211 -1.31 -8.10 -5.17
CA GLY A 211 -2.21 -9.25 -5.27
C GLY A 211 -1.41 -10.54 -5.21
N ASN A 212 -1.44 -11.37 -6.24
CA ASN A 212 -0.67 -12.61 -6.34
C ASN A 212 0.61 -12.48 -7.20
N GLU A 213 0.98 -11.28 -7.62
CA GLU A 213 2.19 -11.04 -8.39
C GLU A 213 3.32 -10.55 -7.49
N LEU A 214 4.50 -11.10 -7.69
CA LEU A 214 5.73 -10.76 -6.98
C LEU A 214 6.80 -10.35 -8.00
N LEU A 215 7.19 -9.08 -7.96
CA LEU A 215 8.25 -8.50 -8.78
C LEU A 215 9.50 -8.31 -7.92
N HIS A 216 10.61 -8.91 -8.29
CA HIS A 216 11.90 -8.65 -7.63
C HIS A 216 12.50 -7.33 -8.15
N LEU A 217 12.83 -6.41 -7.25
CA LEU A 217 13.19 -5.03 -7.63
C LEU A 217 14.52 -4.92 -8.37
N ASP A 218 15.49 -5.79 -8.09
CA ASP A 218 16.82 -5.74 -8.72
C ASP A 218 16.87 -6.45 -10.06
N THR A 219 16.27 -7.64 -10.14
CA THR A 219 16.33 -8.47 -11.35
C THR A 219 15.20 -8.16 -12.33
N GLY A 220 14.12 -7.52 -11.86
CA GLY A 220 12.92 -7.30 -12.65
C GLY A 220 12.15 -8.59 -12.97
N SER A 221 12.52 -9.71 -12.33
CA SER A 221 11.81 -10.97 -12.50
C SER A 221 10.42 -10.88 -11.86
N LEU A 222 9.41 -11.28 -12.62
CA LEU A 222 8.02 -11.30 -12.20
C LEU A 222 7.57 -12.75 -12.05
N THR A 223 7.04 -13.07 -10.88
CA THR A 223 6.51 -14.39 -10.53
C THR A 223 5.05 -14.26 -10.11
N GLU A 224 4.21 -15.14 -10.61
CA GLU A 224 2.84 -15.28 -10.13
C GLU A 224 2.78 -16.38 -9.06
N VAL A 225 2.38 -16.00 -7.85
CA VAL A 225 2.26 -16.91 -6.71
C VAL A 225 0.89 -17.58 -6.77
N ALA A 226 0.88 -18.89 -7.01
CA ALA A 226 -0.36 -19.66 -7.15
C ALA A 226 -1.08 -19.84 -5.80
N ASP A 227 -0.34 -19.94 -4.71
CA ASP A 227 -0.90 -20.10 -3.36
C ASP A 227 -1.33 -18.74 -2.77
N ARG A 228 -2.63 -18.50 -2.78
CA ARG A 228 -3.24 -17.28 -2.23
C ARG A 228 -3.11 -17.16 -0.70
N PHE A 229 -2.67 -18.20 -0.02
CA PHE A 229 -2.35 -18.14 1.41
C PHE A 229 -0.95 -17.57 1.68
N LEU A 230 -0.08 -17.59 0.68
CA LEU A 230 1.22 -16.91 0.74
C LEU A 230 1.12 -15.48 0.25
N LEU A 231 0.46 -15.28 -0.90
CA LEU A 231 0.29 -13.96 -1.48
C LEU A 231 -1.01 -13.91 -2.28
N GLY A 232 -1.86 -12.91 -2.02
CA GLY A 232 -3.17 -12.86 -2.68
C GLY A 232 -3.76 -11.47 -2.76
N GLU A 233 -4.76 -11.30 -3.63
CA GLU A 233 -5.55 -10.09 -3.72
C GLU A 233 -6.73 -10.15 -2.75
N LEU A 234 -6.91 -9.08 -1.97
CA LEU A 234 -8.07 -8.89 -1.11
C LEU A 234 -9.21 -8.32 -1.95
N GLN A 235 -10.26 -9.12 -2.15
CA GLN A 235 -11.45 -8.66 -2.87
C GLN A 235 -12.17 -7.57 -2.05
N ARG A 236 -12.38 -6.40 -2.66
CA ARG A 236 -13.34 -5.43 -2.14
C ARG A 236 -14.74 -6.02 -2.29
N GLN A 237 -15.40 -6.40 -1.21
CA GLN A 237 -16.84 -6.55 -1.25
C GLN A 237 -17.43 -5.15 -1.48
N ALA A 238 -18.12 -4.97 -2.60
CA ALA A 238 -18.89 -3.78 -2.89
C ALA A 238 -20.06 -3.70 -1.87
N GLY A 239 -19.88 -2.92 -0.83
CA GLY A 239 -20.94 -2.66 0.16
C GLY A 239 -20.43 -2.61 1.60
N LEU A 240 -20.43 -1.39 2.15
CA LEU A 240 -20.42 -1.04 3.57
C LEU A 240 -19.22 -1.51 4.42
N ALA A 241 -18.39 -0.56 4.82
CA ALA A 241 -17.58 -0.52 6.07
C ALA A 241 -16.97 -1.84 6.62
N GLY A 242 -16.75 -2.86 5.79
CA GLY A 242 -16.47 -4.24 6.20
C GLY A 242 -15.07 -4.78 5.96
N GLY A 243 -14.20 -4.08 5.22
CA GLY A 243 -12.95 -4.65 4.68
C GLY A 243 -12.04 -5.36 5.69
N LEU A 244 -11.96 -4.88 6.94
CA LEU A 244 -11.18 -5.55 7.99
C LEU A 244 -11.96 -6.69 8.66
N ARG A 245 -13.28 -6.55 8.79
CA ARG A 245 -14.12 -7.62 9.40
C ARG A 245 -14.18 -8.87 8.54
N ASP A 246 -14.13 -8.72 7.22
CA ASP A 246 -14.23 -9.83 6.29
C ASP A 246 -12.93 -10.61 6.12
N ALA A 247 -11.77 -9.94 6.17
CA ALA A 247 -10.47 -10.61 6.26
C ALA A 247 -10.39 -11.46 7.55
N VAL A 248 -10.80 -10.92 8.69
CA VAL A 248 -10.88 -11.64 9.98
C VAL A 248 -11.90 -12.78 9.93
N ARG A 249 -13.03 -12.62 9.24
CA ARG A 249 -14.05 -13.65 9.10
C ARG A 249 -13.61 -14.80 8.18
N PHE A 250 -12.86 -14.50 7.13
CA PHE A 250 -12.25 -15.49 6.24
C PHE A 250 -11.26 -16.38 7.00
N LEU A 251 -10.42 -15.77 7.85
CA LEU A 251 -9.44 -16.46 8.68
C LEU A 251 -10.08 -17.23 9.84
N ARG A 252 -11.17 -16.71 10.42
CA ARG A 252 -11.91 -17.39 11.51
C ARG A 252 -12.61 -18.67 11.06
N LYS A 253 -13.00 -18.79 9.80
CA LYS A 253 -13.61 -20.02 9.26
C LYS A 253 -12.63 -21.18 9.08
N LYS A 254 -11.31 -20.97 9.21
CA LYS A 254 -10.26 -21.97 8.98
C LYS A 254 -9.45 -22.38 10.20
N ALA A 255 -9.70 -21.81 11.37
CA ALA A 255 -9.11 -22.35 12.59
C ALA A 255 -9.87 -23.63 12.97
N PRO A 256 -9.26 -24.82 12.95
CA PRO A 256 -9.90 -26.00 13.52
C PRO A 256 -10.02 -25.75 15.03
N VAL A 257 -11.25 -25.61 15.50
CA VAL A 257 -11.55 -25.60 16.93
C VAL A 257 -11.21 -27.00 17.43
N LYS A 258 -9.99 -27.19 17.91
CA LYS A 258 -9.72 -28.27 18.86
C LYS A 258 -10.26 -27.79 20.20
N SER A 259 -11.47 -28.17 20.50
CA SER A 259 -12.03 -28.18 21.86
C SER A 259 -11.13 -29.05 22.73
N ALA A 260 -10.28 -28.39 23.53
CA ALA A 260 -9.68 -29.04 24.67
C ALA A 260 -10.78 -29.24 25.68
N GLU A 261 -11.28 -30.46 25.79
CA GLU A 261 -12.08 -30.91 26.94
C GLU A 261 -11.21 -30.79 28.19
N THR A 262 -11.43 -29.74 28.94
CA THR A 262 -10.86 -29.57 30.26
C THR A 262 -11.62 -30.48 31.19
N ASN A 263 -11.05 -31.63 31.46
CA ASN A 263 -11.54 -32.61 32.41
C ASN A 263 -11.39 -32.04 33.82
N SER A 264 -12.44 -31.39 34.33
CA SER A 264 -12.50 -30.88 35.69
C SER A 264 -12.68 -32.07 36.67
N ARG A 265 -11.55 -32.68 37.06
CA ARG A 265 -11.56 -33.55 38.25
C ARG A 265 -11.63 -32.66 39.47
N GLN A 266 -12.79 -32.68 40.12
CA GLN A 266 -12.96 -32.18 41.49
C GLN A 266 -11.99 -32.89 42.43
N ILE A 267 -11.01 -32.16 42.94
CA ILE A 267 -10.24 -32.61 44.11
C ILE A 267 -10.99 -32.12 45.34
N ALA A 268 -11.64 -33.03 46.04
CA ALA A 268 -12.26 -32.77 47.33
C ALA A 268 -11.18 -32.47 48.35
N ALA A 269 -11.29 -31.34 49.04
CA ALA A 269 -10.45 -31.00 50.17
C ALA A 269 -10.85 -31.81 51.42
N PRO A 270 -9.91 -32.30 52.24
CA PRO A 270 -10.23 -32.99 53.49
C PRO A 270 -10.71 -31.97 54.53
N ARG A 271 -11.87 -32.30 55.13
CA ARG A 271 -12.38 -31.61 56.32
C ARG A 271 -11.52 -31.93 57.53
N THR A 272 -10.77 -30.99 58.03
CA THR A 272 -10.08 -31.09 59.34
C THR A 272 -11.11 -30.72 60.41
N ARG A 273 -11.45 -31.72 61.26
CA ARG A 273 -12.28 -31.61 62.45
C ARG A 273 -11.38 -31.00 63.56
N LEU A 274 -11.70 -29.83 64.04
CA LEU A 274 -11.16 -29.31 65.28
C LEU A 274 -12.04 -29.73 66.42
N GLU A 275 -11.55 -30.59 67.29
CA GLU A 275 -12.12 -30.83 68.59
C GLU A 275 -11.54 -29.82 69.60
N PRO A 276 -12.32 -29.30 70.54
CA PRO A 276 -11.85 -28.41 71.59
C PRO A 276 -11.32 -29.22 72.80
N LEU A 277 -10.10 -29.01 73.16
CA LEU A 277 -9.58 -29.44 74.45
C LEU A 277 -9.84 -28.34 75.47
N LEU A 278 -10.82 -28.64 76.36
CA LEU A 278 -10.95 -28.00 77.66
C LEU A 278 -10.20 -28.85 78.70
N GLY A 279 -9.49 -28.21 79.56
CA GLY A 279 -9.29 -28.76 80.93
C GLY A 279 -7.88 -28.80 81.48
N ASN A 280 -7.73 -27.98 82.44
CA ASN A 280 -6.83 -27.83 83.57
C ASN A 280 -5.59 -26.99 83.40
#